data_452ce404a22f8ceeca181369a375aeb9
#
_entry.id   452ce404a22f8ceeca181369a375aeb9
#
_cell.length_a   1.000
_cell.length_b   1.000
_cell.length_c   1.000
_cell.angle_alpha   90.00
_cell.angle_beta   90.00
_cell.angle_gamma   90.00
#
_symmetry.space_group_name_H-M   'P 1'
#
loop_
_entity.id
_entity.type
_entity.pdbx_description
1 polymer ?
#
loop_
_entity_poly.entity_id
_entity_poly.type
_entity_poly.pdbx_seq_one_letter_code
_entity_poly.pdbx_strand_id
1 'polypeptide(L)'
;MKKNILFAAAVLALAVALLLWQMANRTKGNTALVSIVDAKTITLSLSEDKIYTLDTADGAKIPVTLEVKDGKIRFVQSVCSDHICENQGWLAHENEQAICLPAGVVVSVE
;
A
#
# COMPACT_ATOMS: atom_id res chain seq x y z
N MET A 1 -28.61 17.55 33.20
CA MET A 1 -27.49 18.12 32.43
C MET A 1 -26.15 17.46 32.73
N LYS A 2 -25.75 17.33 34.00
CA LYS A 2 -24.47 16.67 34.33
C LYS A 2 -24.41 15.21 33.89
N LYS A 3 -25.50 14.47 33.97
CA LYS A 3 -25.56 13.07 33.56
C LYS A 3 -25.34 12.90 32.04
N ASN A 4 -25.86 13.81 31.23
CA ASN A 4 -25.69 13.76 29.79
C ASN A 4 -24.26 14.09 29.34
N ILE A 5 -23.63 15.04 30.08
CA ILE A 5 -22.24 15.41 29.81
C ILE A 5 -21.29 14.25 30.14
N LEU A 6 -21.52 13.58 31.28
CA LEU A 6 -20.74 12.40 31.65
C LEU A 6 -20.91 11.26 30.70
N PHE A 7 -22.14 11.03 30.24
CA PHE A 7 -22.43 9.99 29.24
C PHE A 7 -21.75 10.31 27.90
N ALA A 8 -21.85 11.55 27.45
CA ALA A 8 -21.21 11.98 26.19
C ALA A 8 -19.69 11.88 26.29
N ALA A 9 -19.10 12.26 27.42
CA ALA A 9 -17.66 12.14 27.65
C ALA A 9 -17.22 10.68 27.65
N ALA A 10 -18.00 9.79 28.27
CA ALA A 10 -17.70 8.35 28.28
C ALA A 10 -17.74 7.73 26.89
N VAL A 11 -18.76 8.09 26.08
CA VAL A 11 -18.89 7.62 24.69
C VAL A 11 -17.73 8.12 23.85
N LEU A 12 -17.37 9.38 24.00
CA LEU A 12 -16.24 9.99 23.28
C LEU A 12 -14.92 9.30 23.62
N ALA A 13 -14.68 9.07 24.92
CA ALA A 13 -13.49 8.40 25.39
C ALA A 13 -13.39 6.98 24.84
N LEU A 14 -14.52 6.25 24.77
CA LEU A 14 -14.59 4.91 24.22
C LEU A 14 -14.30 4.92 22.72
N ALA A 15 -14.86 5.88 22.00
CA ALA A 15 -14.63 6.02 20.55
C ALA A 15 -13.15 6.30 20.26
N VAL A 16 -12.53 7.22 21.02
CA VAL A 16 -11.11 7.52 20.86
C VAL A 16 -10.24 6.32 21.19
N ALA A 17 -10.57 5.59 22.25
CA ALA A 17 -9.85 4.38 22.64
C ALA A 17 -9.92 3.31 21.55
N LEU A 18 -11.08 3.10 20.94
CA LEU A 18 -11.25 2.15 19.83
C LEU A 18 -10.45 2.57 18.60
N LEU A 19 -10.45 3.86 18.26
CA LEU A 19 -9.66 4.36 17.14
C LEU A 19 -8.17 4.16 17.37
N LEU A 20 -7.68 4.47 18.56
CA LEU A 20 -6.27 4.27 18.91
C LEU A 20 -5.91 2.80 18.89
N TRP A 21 -6.80 1.94 19.37
CA TRP A 21 -6.58 0.50 19.35
C TRP A 21 -6.51 -0.04 17.92
N GLN A 22 -7.39 0.41 17.03
CA GLN A 22 -7.37 0.02 15.63
C GLN A 22 -6.08 0.49 14.93
N MET A 23 -5.64 1.70 15.22
CA MET A 23 -4.39 2.22 14.65
C MET A 23 -3.17 1.45 15.16
N ALA A 24 -3.16 1.07 16.43
CA ALA A 24 -2.06 0.31 17.02
C ALA A 24 -2.01 -1.14 16.51
N ASN A 25 -3.18 -1.71 16.19
CA ASN A 25 -3.30 -3.09 15.73
C ASN A 25 -3.37 -3.22 14.22
N ARG A 26 -3.02 -2.18 13.47
CA ARG A 26 -2.89 -2.28 12.04
C ARG A 26 -1.83 -3.31 11.70
N THR A 27 -2.25 -4.35 10.99
CA THR A 27 -1.35 -5.43 10.61
C THR A 27 -0.47 -4.98 9.47
N LYS A 28 0.84 -5.08 9.65
CA LYS A 28 1.78 -4.87 8.55
C LYS A 28 1.73 -6.06 7.62
N GLY A 29 1.65 -5.79 6.33
CA GLY A 29 1.73 -6.83 5.32
C GLY A 29 3.15 -7.37 5.21
N ASN A 30 3.27 -8.65 4.90
CA ASN A 30 4.55 -9.31 4.69
C ASN A 30 4.82 -9.57 3.21
N THR A 31 3.80 -9.46 2.38
CA THR A 31 3.86 -9.84 0.98
C THR A 31 3.17 -8.78 0.14
N ALA A 32 3.74 -8.49 -1.02
CA ALA A 32 3.11 -7.62 -2.01
C ALA A 32 2.71 -8.45 -3.23
N LEU A 33 1.47 -8.29 -3.67
CA LEU A 33 1.00 -8.85 -4.92
C LEU A 33 1.10 -7.80 -6.00
N VAL A 34 1.87 -8.09 -7.03
CA VAL A 34 2.01 -7.22 -8.20
C VAL A 34 1.23 -7.85 -9.34
N SER A 35 0.10 -7.25 -9.68
CA SER A 35 -0.74 -7.73 -10.78
C SER A 35 -0.48 -6.90 -12.01
N ILE A 36 -0.14 -7.56 -13.11
CA ILE A 36 0.02 -6.93 -14.40
C ILE A 36 -1.24 -7.23 -15.21
N VAL A 37 -1.93 -6.20 -15.65
CA VAL A 37 -3.20 -6.33 -16.38
C VAL A 37 -2.98 -7.15 -17.65
N ASP A 38 -3.86 -8.15 -17.86
CA ASP A 38 -3.83 -9.07 -18.99
C ASP A 38 -2.53 -9.89 -19.12
N ALA A 39 -1.74 -9.97 -18.05
CA ALA A 39 -0.51 -10.77 -18.07
C ALA A 39 -0.46 -11.72 -16.87
N LYS A 40 0.27 -11.36 -15.83
CA LYS A 40 0.49 -12.27 -14.69
C LYS A 40 0.50 -11.54 -13.36
N THR A 41 0.35 -12.30 -12.29
CA THR A 41 0.49 -11.79 -10.93
C THR A 41 1.80 -12.33 -10.36
N ILE A 42 2.59 -11.43 -9.77
CA ILE A 42 3.87 -11.75 -9.14
C ILE A 42 3.74 -11.50 -7.65
N THR A 43 4.25 -12.42 -6.84
CA THR A 43 4.28 -12.25 -5.39
C THR A 43 5.70 -11.86 -4.97
N LEU A 44 5.82 -10.75 -4.24
CA LEU A 44 7.09 -10.24 -3.73
C LEU A 44 7.09 -10.29 -2.21
N SER A 45 8.23 -10.68 -1.63
CA SER A 45 8.40 -10.66 -0.17
C SER A 45 8.83 -9.28 0.29
N LEU A 46 8.16 -8.74 1.29
CA LEU A 46 8.54 -7.47 1.91
C LEU A 46 9.59 -7.64 3.00
N SER A 47 9.97 -8.87 3.32
CA SER A 47 10.99 -9.14 4.35
C SER A 47 12.42 -8.90 3.86
N GLU A 48 12.63 -8.81 2.55
CA GLU A 48 13.94 -8.58 1.94
C GLU A 48 13.94 -7.26 1.17
N ASP A 49 14.96 -6.43 1.46
CA ASP A 49 15.17 -5.21 0.69
C ASP A 49 15.66 -5.57 -0.71
N LYS A 50 14.91 -5.15 -1.73
CA LYS A 50 15.23 -5.50 -3.11
C LYS A 50 14.58 -4.53 -4.08
N ILE A 51 15.15 -4.41 -5.26
CA ILE A 51 14.60 -3.61 -6.35
C ILE A 51 14.13 -4.57 -7.44
N TYR A 52 12.89 -4.42 -7.87
CA TYR A 52 12.28 -5.21 -8.92
C TYR A 52 11.97 -4.31 -10.11
N THR A 53 12.36 -4.72 -11.30
CA THR A 53 12.03 -4.00 -12.53
C THR A 53 11.06 -4.83 -13.34
N LEU A 54 9.93 -4.22 -13.70
CA LEU A 54 8.94 -4.81 -14.61
C LEU A 54 9.03 -4.07 -15.94
N ASP A 55 9.19 -4.82 -17.01
CA ASP A 55 9.28 -4.25 -18.34
C ASP A 55 8.23 -4.83 -19.28
N THR A 56 8.32 -4.50 -20.55
CA THR A 56 7.37 -4.98 -21.55
C THR A 56 7.43 -6.50 -21.75
N ALA A 57 8.55 -7.13 -21.45
CA ALA A 57 8.68 -8.58 -21.48
C ALA A 57 7.86 -9.25 -20.38
N ASP A 58 7.64 -8.57 -19.27
CA ASP A 58 6.81 -9.05 -18.16
C ASP A 58 5.31 -8.76 -18.38
N GLY A 59 4.97 -8.05 -19.45
CA GLY A 59 3.60 -7.70 -19.78
C GLY A 59 3.19 -6.29 -19.40
N ALA A 60 4.05 -5.52 -18.76
CA ALA A 60 3.78 -4.11 -18.47
C ALA A 60 3.78 -3.29 -19.75
N LYS A 61 2.89 -2.30 -19.84
CA LYS A 61 2.80 -1.44 -21.03
C LYS A 61 3.99 -0.49 -21.12
N ILE A 62 4.50 -0.07 -19.97
CA ILE A 62 5.71 0.76 -19.86
C ILE A 62 6.57 0.20 -18.72
N PRO A 63 7.89 0.38 -18.76
CA PRO A 63 8.75 -0.08 -17.67
C PRO A 63 8.46 0.63 -16.35
N VAL A 64 8.40 -0.14 -15.28
CA VAL A 64 8.27 0.40 -13.91
C VAL A 64 9.25 -0.31 -13.00
N THR A 65 9.75 0.41 -12.01
CA THR A 65 10.64 -0.13 -10.99
C THR A 65 9.98 -0.04 -9.63
N LEU A 66 10.05 -1.14 -8.88
CA LEU A 66 9.52 -1.24 -7.53
C LEU A 66 10.68 -1.38 -6.56
N GLU A 67 10.65 -0.64 -5.45
CA GLU A 67 11.64 -0.74 -4.39
C GLU A 67 10.99 -1.30 -3.14
N VAL A 68 11.60 -2.33 -2.57
CA VAL A 68 11.22 -2.89 -1.28
C VAL A 68 12.30 -2.52 -0.27
N LYS A 69 11.90 -1.85 0.81
CA LYS A 69 12.82 -1.43 1.87
C LYS A 69 12.08 -1.36 3.20
N ASP A 70 12.68 -1.91 4.24
CA ASP A 70 12.14 -1.88 5.61
C ASP A 70 10.71 -2.39 5.73
N GLY A 71 10.35 -3.42 4.98
CA GLY A 71 9.02 -3.99 4.98
C GLY A 71 7.98 -3.18 4.22
N LYS A 72 8.41 -2.26 3.37
CA LYS A 72 7.55 -1.39 2.58
C LYS A 72 7.88 -1.51 1.10
N ILE A 73 6.93 -1.20 0.24
CA ILE A 73 7.11 -1.22 -1.21
C ILE A 73 6.58 0.07 -1.83
N ARG A 74 7.24 0.54 -2.88
CA ARG A 74 6.80 1.72 -3.63
C ARG A 74 7.24 1.64 -5.09
N PHE A 75 6.61 2.46 -5.94
CA PHE A 75 7.12 2.74 -7.27
C PHE A 75 8.25 3.77 -7.18
N VAL A 76 9.42 3.48 -7.72
CA VAL A 76 10.58 4.39 -7.66
C VAL A 76 10.84 5.07 -8.98
N GLN A 77 10.70 4.33 -10.07
CA GLN A 77 10.86 4.85 -11.41
C GLN A 77 9.71 4.36 -12.26
N SER A 78 8.96 5.27 -12.83
CA SER A 78 7.96 4.95 -13.82
C SER A 78 8.03 5.95 -14.95
N VAL A 79 7.73 5.50 -16.17
CA VAL A 79 7.73 6.36 -17.35
C VAL A 79 6.36 7.04 -17.52
N CYS A 80 5.59 7.16 -16.45
CA CYS A 80 4.35 7.91 -16.45
C CYS A 80 4.65 9.41 -16.62
N SER A 81 3.98 10.06 -17.54
CA SER A 81 4.20 11.47 -17.82
C SER A 81 3.94 12.36 -16.59
N ASP A 82 3.03 11.97 -15.73
CA ASP A 82 2.65 12.74 -14.55
C ASP A 82 3.29 12.23 -13.26
N HIS A 83 4.12 11.18 -13.33
CA HIS A 83 4.75 10.54 -12.17
C HIS A 83 3.76 10.12 -11.08
N ILE A 84 2.52 9.80 -11.47
CA ILE A 84 1.44 9.44 -10.53
C ILE A 84 1.82 8.21 -9.73
N CYS A 85 2.45 7.22 -10.36
CA CYS A 85 2.83 5.97 -9.71
C CYS A 85 3.86 6.22 -8.59
N GLU A 86 4.85 7.06 -8.85
CA GLU A 86 5.87 7.41 -7.86
C GLU A 86 5.29 8.20 -6.69
N ASN A 87 4.28 9.04 -6.95
CA ASN A 87 3.68 9.90 -5.95
C ASN A 87 2.72 9.18 -5.00
N GLN A 88 2.43 7.91 -5.25
CA GLN A 88 1.55 7.13 -4.34
C GLN A 88 2.24 6.76 -3.03
N GLY A 89 3.56 6.82 -2.96
CA GLY A 89 4.32 6.62 -1.73
C GLY A 89 4.48 5.17 -1.34
N TRP A 90 4.88 4.95 -0.09
CA TRP A 90 5.16 3.63 0.45
C TRP A 90 3.89 2.89 0.85
N LEU A 91 3.85 1.59 0.56
CA LEU A 91 2.80 0.68 0.99
C LEU A 91 3.39 -0.30 2.00
N ALA A 92 2.78 -0.41 3.17
CA ALA A 92 3.33 -1.22 4.26
C ALA A 92 2.29 -2.09 4.96
N HIS A 93 1.01 -1.71 4.92
CA HIS A 93 -0.06 -2.36 5.66
C HIS A 93 -0.95 -3.18 4.73
N GLU A 94 -1.60 -4.21 5.28
CA GLU A 94 -2.55 -5.01 4.54
C GLU A 94 -3.63 -4.14 3.89
N ASN A 95 -4.04 -4.52 2.69
CA ASN A 95 -5.07 -3.84 1.89
C ASN A 95 -4.67 -2.47 1.35
N GLU A 96 -3.43 -2.04 1.53
CA GLU A 96 -2.93 -0.86 0.84
C GLU A 96 -2.61 -1.21 -0.62
N GLN A 97 -2.98 -0.33 -1.53
CA GLN A 97 -2.81 -0.56 -2.97
C GLN A 97 -2.26 0.67 -3.65
N ALA A 98 -1.45 0.44 -4.68
CA ALA A 98 -0.99 1.46 -5.61
C ALA A 98 -1.23 0.97 -7.03
N ILE A 99 -1.73 1.84 -7.88
CA ILE A 99 -2.09 1.50 -9.25
C ILE A 99 -1.33 2.39 -10.21
N CYS A 100 -0.65 1.79 -11.18
CA CYS A 100 -0.03 2.50 -12.29
C CYS A 100 -0.80 2.17 -13.57
N LEU A 101 -1.81 2.96 -13.88
CA LEU A 101 -2.66 2.72 -15.05
C LEU A 101 -1.90 2.77 -16.38
N PRO A 102 -0.99 3.73 -16.61
CA PRO A 102 -0.23 3.74 -17.87
C PRO A 102 0.59 2.47 -18.08
N ALA A 103 1.12 1.88 -17.01
CA ALA A 103 1.87 0.63 -17.11
C ALA A 103 0.98 -0.60 -17.03
N GLY A 104 -0.26 -0.47 -16.54
CA GLY A 104 -1.15 -1.58 -16.30
C GLY A 104 -0.70 -2.46 -15.14
N VAL A 105 -0.12 -1.87 -14.11
CA VAL A 105 0.43 -2.58 -12.95
C VAL A 105 -0.29 -2.14 -11.68
N VAL A 106 -0.72 -3.11 -10.89
CA VAL A 106 -1.34 -2.89 -9.58
C VAL A 106 -0.50 -3.59 -8.52
N VAL A 107 -0.15 -2.87 -7.48
CA VAL A 107 0.56 -3.42 -6.32
C VAL A 107 -0.38 -3.38 -5.13
N SER A 108 -0.58 -4.53 -4.49
CA SER A 108 -1.36 -4.59 -3.26
C SER A 108 -0.59 -5.33 -2.18
N VAL A 109 -0.67 -4.86 -0.94
CA VAL A 109 0.00 -5.46 0.20
C VAL A 109 -0.98 -6.40 0.92
N GLU A 110 -0.51 -7.59 1.22
CA GLU A 110 -1.27 -8.60 1.95
C GLU A 110 -0.65 -8.97 3.28
#